data_6e8d81c4713013123c1613c1d32483c1
#
_entry.id   6e8d81c4713013123c1613c1d32483c1
#
_cell.length_a   1.000
_cell.length_b   1.000
_cell.length_c   1.000
_cell.angle_alpha   90.00
_cell.angle_beta   90.00
_cell.angle_gamma   90.00
#
_symmetry.space_group_name_H-M   'P 1'
#
loop_
_entity.id
_entity.type
_entity.pdbx_description
1 polymer ?
#
loop_
_entity_poly.entity_id
_entity_poly.type
_entity_poly.pdbx_seq_one_letter_code
_entity_poly.pdbx_strand_id
1 'polypeptide(L)'
;MSRIRADKFVNSGATGAPQLTFGAEVPVGYGITGAGGINITGVATAASFSGNLTGNLTGNVTGNASGTAGGLTGTPNIIVGSVTGTTGSFSGSVSIGGTLTYEDVTNIDSVGIVTARTGVRVNAGGIVVTAGISTIGAGVSLTGPYKENITAMGALEVDCSQGNYFTKTIAGNSTFTFANVPTGCAYAFTLELTHSSGTVTWPASVKFPADTAPTLTTGKTHLFMFITDDGGTRFRGSSLVDYVN
;
A
#
# COMPACT_ATOMS: atom_id res chain seq x y z
N MET A 1 -46.25 -69.88 3.27
CA MET A 1 -45.81 -68.56 3.77
C MET A 1 -46.79 -68.07 4.82
N SER A 2 -46.30 -67.78 6.01
CA SER A 2 -47.12 -67.18 7.09
C SER A 2 -47.29 -65.68 6.82
N ARG A 3 -48.52 -65.20 6.85
CA ARG A 3 -48.85 -63.81 6.70
C ARG A 3 -49.61 -63.30 7.93
N ILE A 4 -49.16 -62.21 8.55
CA ILE A 4 -49.95 -61.55 9.58
C ILE A 4 -50.64 -60.35 8.92
N ARG A 5 -51.97 -60.31 9.02
CA ARG A 5 -52.78 -59.16 8.67
C ARG A 5 -53.28 -58.52 9.95
N ALA A 6 -52.87 -57.27 10.20
CA ALA A 6 -53.31 -56.53 11.39
C ALA A 6 -53.45 -55.05 11.07
N ASP A 7 -54.50 -54.43 11.55
CA ASP A 7 -54.69 -52.98 11.41
C ASP A 7 -53.74 -52.18 12.34
N LYS A 8 -53.27 -52.83 13.38
CA LYS A 8 -52.37 -52.22 14.37
C LYS A 8 -51.40 -53.24 14.95
N PHE A 9 -50.13 -52.92 14.99
CA PHE A 9 -49.09 -53.68 15.68
C PHE A 9 -48.69 -52.94 16.95
N VAL A 10 -48.84 -53.58 18.11
CA VAL A 10 -48.48 -53.03 19.42
C VAL A 10 -47.72 -54.13 20.19
N ASN A 11 -47.00 -53.75 21.28
CA ASN A 11 -46.42 -54.71 22.20
C ASN A 11 -47.52 -55.51 22.89
N SER A 12 -47.20 -56.63 23.55
CA SER A 12 -48.17 -57.52 24.16
C SER A 12 -49.08 -56.86 25.20
N GLY A 13 -48.66 -55.83 25.84
CA GLY A 13 -49.44 -55.03 26.79
C GLY A 13 -50.26 -53.90 26.16
N ALA A 14 -50.22 -53.72 24.84
CA ALA A 14 -50.85 -52.64 24.08
C ALA A 14 -50.46 -51.22 24.56
N THR A 15 -49.34 -51.13 25.27
CA THR A 15 -48.82 -49.85 25.90
C THR A 15 -47.78 -49.17 25.11
N GLY A 16 -47.27 -49.73 24.01
CA GLY A 16 -46.19 -49.14 23.21
C GLY A 16 -45.95 -49.91 21.90
N ALA A 17 -44.83 -49.56 21.24
CA ALA A 17 -44.39 -50.16 19.99
C ALA A 17 -43.92 -51.63 20.20
N PRO A 18 -44.08 -52.50 19.22
CA PRO A 18 -43.50 -53.83 19.25
C PRO A 18 -41.99 -53.76 19.10
N GLN A 19 -41.28 -54.68 19.76
CA GLN A 19 -39.84 -54.86 19.56
C GLN A 19 -39.60 -55.92 18.48
N LEU A 20 -38.79 -55.54 17.46
CA LEU A 20 -38.33 -56.44 16.42
C LEU A 20 -36.89 -56.81 16.70
N THR A 21 -36.67 -57.93 17.45
CA THR A 21 -35.34 -58.28 17.97
C THR A 21 -34.30 -58.51 16.88
N PHE A 22 -34.73 -59.00 15.73
CA PHE A 22 -33.86 -59.27 14.58
C PHE A 22 -34.01 -58.29 13.44
N GLY A 23 -34.71 -57.17 13.67
CA GLY A 23 -34.95 -56.13 12.66
C GLY A 23 -36.20 -56.37 11.83
N ALA A 24 -36.43 -55.49 10.86
CA ALA A 24 -37.50 -55.55 9.88
C ALA A 24 -36.91 -55.29 8.48
N GLU A 25 -37.32 -56.15 7.53
CA GLU A 25 -37.05 -55.98 6.12
C GLU A 25 -38.28 -55.34 5.46
N VAL A 26 -38.08 -54.25 4.76
CA VAL A 26 -39.08 -53.61 3.89
C VAL A 26 -38.68 -53.91 2.45
N PRO A 27 -39.47 -54.72 1.72
CA PRO A 27 -39.09 -55.07 0.35
C PRO A 27 -38.99 -53.87 -0.59
N VAL A 28 -38.27 -54.05 -1.70
CA VAL A 28 -38.14 -53.02 -2.77
C VAL A 28 -39.55 -52.62 -3.25
N GLY A 29 -39.74 -51.32 -3.37
CA GLY A 29 -41.00 -50.69 -3.76
C GLY A 29 -41.92 -50.32 -2.61
N TYR A 30 -41.56 -50.67 -1.37
CA TYR A 30 -42.31 -50.33 -0.17
C TYR A 30 -41.49 -49.44 0.73
N GLY A 31 -42.11 -48.68 1.60
CA GLY A 31 -41.45 -47.73 2.50
C GLY A 31 -42.10 -47.70 3.87
N ILE A 32 -41.43 -47.08 4.82
CA ILE A 32 -41.97 -46.70 6.12
C ILE A 32 -42.53 -45.29 5.99
N THR A 33 -43.86 -45.15 6.00
CA THR A 33 -44.57 -43.89 5.83
C THR A 33 -45.40 -43.57 7.05
N GLY A 34 -45.60 -42.31 7.37
CA GLY A 34 -46.41 -41.85 8.49
C GLY A 34 -46.05 -40.42 8.91
N ALA A 35 -46.90 -39.82 9.72
CA ALA A 35 -46.66 -38.48 10.28
C ALA A 35 -45.60 -38.46 11.40
N GLY A 36 -45.26 -39.63 11.98
CA GLY A 36 -44.17 -39.81 12.92
C GLY A 36 -42.86 -40.14 12.19
N GLY A 37 -41.74 -39.60 12.63
CA GLY A 37 -40.45 -39.87 12.03
C GLY A 37 -39.87 -41.24 12.35
N ILE A 38 -38.73 -41.57 11.78
CA ILE A 38 -37.88 -42.71 12.12
C ILE A 38 -36.80 -42.20 13.08
N ASN A 39 -36.79 -42.71 14.32
CA ASN A 39 -35.74 -42.41 15.29
C ASN A 39 -34.69 -43.52 15.26
N ILE A 40 -33.48 -43.21 14.83
CA ILE A 40 -32.36 -44.12 14.73
C ILE A 40 -31.26 -43.66 15.68
N THR A 41 -30.99 -44.45 16.73
CA THR A 41 -29.89 -44.19 17.67
C THR A 41 -28.55 -44.77 17.20
N GLY A 42 -28.54 -45.50 16.11
CA GLY A 42 -27.37 -46.11 15.48
C GLY A 42 -27.06 -45.49 14.10
N VAL A 43 -26.60 -46.33 13.18
CA VAL A 43 -26.22 -45.94 11.82
C VAL A 43 -27.40 -46.07 10.88
N ALA A 44 -27.72 -45.05 10.12
CA ALA A 44 -28.62 -45.12 8.97
C ALA A 44 -27.80 -45.19 7.68
N THR A 45 -27.90 -46.29 6.95
CA THR A 45 -27.28 -46.46 5.64
C THR A 45 -28.34 -46.39 4.56
N ALA A 46 -28.23 -45.45 3.65
CA ALA A 46 -29.12 -45.31 2.50
C ALA A 46 -28.32 -44.99 1.24
N ALA A 47 -28.76 -45.47 0.09
CA ALA A 47 -28.16 -45.11 -1.19
C ALA A 47 -28.33 -43.61 -1.51
N SER A 48 -29.41 -43.00 -1.03
CA SER A 48 -29.65 -41.55 -1.12
C SER A 48 -30.63 -41.11 -0.03
N PHE A 49 -30.46 -39.84 0.39
CA PHE A 49 -31.43 -39.10 1.19
C PHE A 49 -32.00 -37.98 0.33
N SER A 50 -33.33 -37.97 0.18
CA SER A 50 -34.05 -36.94 -0.56
C SER A 50 -34.95 -36.14 0.40
N GLY A 51 -34.70 -34.85 0.53
CA GLY A 51 -35.42 -33.94 1.44
C GLY A 51 -34.49 -33.03 2.21
N ASN A 52 -35.07 -32.12 3.01
CA ASN A 52 -34.29 -31.21 3.85
C ASN A 52 -33.73 -31.95 5.08
N LEU A 53 -32.45 -31.82 5.32
CA LEU A 53 -31.82 -32.23 6.57
C LEU A 53 -31.86 -31.05 7.54
N THR A 54 -32.65 -31.14 8.61
CA THR A 54 -32.77 -30.12 9.64
C THR A 54 -32.10 -30.59 10.91
N GLY A 55 -31.07 -29.88 11.39
CA GLY A 55 -30.32 -30.22 12.59
C GLY A 55 -28.82 -30.08 12.38
N ASN A 56 -28.04 -30.46 13.40
CA ASN A 56 -26.58 -30.43 13.31
C ASN A 56 -26.06 -31.67 12.60
N LEU A 57 -25.25 -31.48 11.57
CA LEU A 57 -24.46 -32.55 10.97
C LEU A 57 -23.09 -32.58 11.66
N THR A 58 -22.83 -33.65 12.42
CA THR A 58 -21.53 -33.86 13.05
C THR A 58 -20.80 -34.95 12.27
N GLY A 59 -19.72 -34.58 11.59
CA GLY A 59 -18.93 -35.48 10.75
C GLY A 59 -18.59 -34.88 9.39
N ASN A 60 -17.92 -35.65 8.54
CA ASN A 60 -17.50 -35.22 7.22
C ASN A 60 -18.64 -35.39 6.20
N VAL A 61 -18.86 -34.35 5.39
CA VAL A 61 -19.65 -34.46 4.17
C VAL A 61 -18.69 -34.83 3.04
N THR A 62 -18.79 -36.06 2.52
CA THR A 62 -18.01 -36.51 1.36
C THR A 62 -18.88 -36.39 0.13
N GLY A 63 -18.56 -35.48 -0.78
CA GLY A 63 -19.31 -35.16 -1.99
C GLY A 63 -19.62 -33.68 -2.14
N ASN A 64 -20.42 -33.33 -3.15
CA ASN A 64 -20.77 -31.94 -3.41
C ASN A 64 -21.90 -31.49 -2.47
N ALA A 65 -21.67 -30.46 -1.69
CA ALA A 65 -22.72 -29.70 -1.06
C ALA A 65 -23.18 -28.59 -2.02
N SER A 66 -24.20 -28.90 -2.84
CA SER A 66 -24.80 -27.93 -3.76
C SER A 66 -25.97 -27.24 -3.05
N GLY A 67 -25.89 -25.95 -2.89
CA GLY A 67 -26.88 -25.11 -2.20
C GLY A 67 -26.28 -23.89 -1.58
N THR A 68 -27.08 -23.07 -0.92
CA THR A 68 -26.63 -21.85 -0.24
C THR A 68 -26.33 -22.19 1.23
N ALA A 69 -25.07 -22.06 1.65
CA ALA A 69 -24.75 -22.01 3.07
C ALA A 69 -25.09 -20.61 3.59
N GLY A 70 -26.01 -20.50 4.52
CA GLY A 70 -26.43 -19.22 5.10
C GLY A 70 -25.34 -18.52 5.94
N GLY A 71 -24.23 -19.21 6.23
CA GLY A 71 -23.04 -18.69 6.88
C GLY A 71 -22.16 -19.80 7.45
N LEU A 72 -20.89 -19.53 7.55
CA LEU A 72 -19.92 -20.28 8.32
C LEU A 72 -19.55 -19.42 9.52
N THR A 73 -19.95 -19.83 10.72
CA THR A 73 -19.68 -19.10 11.97
C THR A 73 -18.53 -19.74 12.72
N GLY A 74 -17.85 -18.94 13.55
CA GLY A 74 -16.67 -19.37 14.28
C GLY A 74 -15.38 -19.14 13.48
N THR A 75 -14.39 -20.01 13.64
CA THR A 75 -13.10 -19.93 12.94
C THR A 75 -12.89 -21.18 12.05
N PRO A 76 -13.69 -21.35 10.99
CA PRO A 76 -13.55 -22.53 10.13
C PRO A 76 -12.24 -22.44 9.32
N ASN A 77 -11.50 -23.54 9.28
CA ASN A 77 -10.40 -23.71 8.35
C ASN A 77 -10.96 -24.19 7.00
N ILE A 78 -10.93 -23.33 5.99
CA ILE A 78 -11.50 -23.59 4.68
C ILE A 78 -10.37 -23.75 3.67
N ILE A 79 -10.23 -24.94 3.08
CA ILE A 79 -9.29 -25.22 2.00
C ILE A 79 -10.11 -25.38 0.72
N VAL A 80 -9.92 -24.46 -0.22
CA VAL A 80 -10.65 -24.45 -1.50
C VAL A 80 -9.68 -24.28 -2.66
N GLY A 81 -9.98 -24.88 -3.81
CA GLY A 81 -9.19 -24.72 -5.03
C GLY A 81 -9.39 -23.35 -5.67
N SER A 82 -10.60 -22.81 -5.61
CA SER A 82 -10.93 -21.46 -6.07
C SER A 82 -12.10 -20.88 -5.29
N VAL A 83 -12.12 -19.56 -5.16
CA VAL A 83 -13.25 -18.78 -4.62
C VAL A 83 -13.68 -17.77 -5.66
N THR A 84 -14.95 -17.81 -6.05
CA THR A 84 -15.57 -16.80 -6.90
C THR A 84 -16.62 -16.07 -6.08
N GLY A 85 -16.49 -14.77 -5.94
CA GLY A 85 -17.40 -13.92 -5.18
C GLY A 85 -17.49 -12.53 -5.76
N THR A 86 -18.57 -11.82 -5.50
CA THR A 86 -18.74 -10.42 -5.90
C THR A 86 -18.02 -9.45 -4.97
N THR A 87 -17.85 -9.82 -3.69
CA THR A 87 -17.12 -9.04 -2.68
C THR A 87 -16.40 -9.95 -1.70
N GLY A 88 -15.25 -9.52 -1.22
CA GLY A 88 -14.51 -10.14 -0.12
C GLY A 88 -14.11 -9.08 0.91
N SER A 89 -14.33 -9.37 2.20
CA SER A 89 -13.91 -8.51 3.31
C SER A 89 -13.06 -9.33 4.28
N PHE A 90 -11.86 -8.85 4.56
CA PHE A 90 -10.91 -9.50 5.46
C PHE A 90 -10.54 -8.51 6.57
N SER A 91 -10.83 -8.85 7.82
CA SER A 91 -10.48 -8.03 8.99
C SER A 91 -9.07 -8.31 9.51
N GLY A 92 -8.40 -9.33 8.99
CA GLY A 92 -7.04 -9.73 9.34
C GLY A 92 -6.09 -9.71 8.15
N SER A 93 -4.92 -10.31 8.33
CA SER A 93 -3.90 -10.37 7.26
C SER A 93 -4.33 -11.29 6.12
N VAL A 94 -4.07 -10.87 4.89
CA VAL A 94 -4.19 -11.70 3.69
C VAL A 94 -2.79 -12.01 3.16
N SER A 95 -2.44 -13.29 3.06
CA SER A 95 -1.18 -13.74 2.46
C SER A 95 -1.45 -14.35 1.09
N ILE A 96 -0.78 -13.81 0.07
CA ILE A 96 -0.92 -14.28 -1.31
C ILE A 96 0.43 -14.80 -1.77
N GLY A 97 0.55 -16.11 -1.91
CA GLY A 97 1.79 -16.78 -2.34
C GLY A 97 2.07 -16.72 -3.85
N GLY A 98 1.11 -16.26 -4.64
CA GLY A 98 1.20 -16.12 -6.09
C GLY A 98 1.04 -14.68 -6.56
N THR A 99 0.59 -14.53 -7.81
CA THR A 99 0.31 -13.21 -8.39
C THR A 99 -1.06 -12.71 -7.96
N LEU A 100 -1.12 -11.47 -7.50
CA LEU A 100 -2.35 -10.75 -7.28
C LEU A 100 -2.60 -9.83 -8.47
N THR A 101 -3.66 -10.11 -9.24
CA THR A 101 -4.05 -9.28 -10.40
C THR A 101 -5.27 -8.45 -10.03
N TYR A 102 -5.14 -7.14 -10.16
CA TYR A 102 -6.24 -6.19 -10.00
C TYR A 102 -6.54 -5.52 -11.35
N GLU A 103 -7.81 -5.32 -11.63
CA GLU A 103 -8.24 -4.46 -12.74
C GLU A 103 -8.25 -3.00 -12.32
N ASP A 104 -8.69 -2.73 -11.08
CA ASP A 104 -8.75 -1.37 -10.53
C ASP A 104 -8.47 -1.37 -9.02
N VAL A 105 -7.53 -0.54 -8.58
CA VAL A 105 -7.22 -0.28 -7.17
C VAL A 105 -7.30 1.21 -6.92
N THR A 106 -8.30 1.63 -6.19
CA THR A 106 -8.51 3.05 -5.90
C THR A 106 -7.43 3.61 -4.97
N ASN A 107 -7.04 2.85 -3.94
CA ASN A 107 -6.02 3.27 -2.98
C ASN A 107 -5.13 2.10 -2.56
N ILE A 108 -3.83 2.35 -2.50
CA ILE A 108 -2.85 1.47 -1.85
C ILE A 108 -2.20 2.28 -0.73
N ASP A 109 -2.46 1.89 0.52
CA ASP A 109 -1.77 2.42 1.70
C ASP A 109 -0.76 1.39 2.19
N SER A 110 0.51 1.78 2.21
CA SER A 110 1.60 0.93 2.69
C SER A 110 2.31 1.62 3.85
N VAL A 111 2.23 1.05 5.03
CA VAL A 111 2.95 1.52 6.23
C VAL A 111 4.44 1.14 6.20
N GLY A 112 4.84 0.29 5.27
CA GLY A 112 6.21 -0.20 5.14
C GLY A 112 6.84 0.13 3.78
N ILE A 113 7.70 -0.75 3.32
CA ILE A 113 8.44 -0.62 2.06
C ILE A 113 7.61 -1.18 0.91
N VAL A 114 7.48 -0.41 -0.17
CA VAL A 114 6.98 -0.90 -1.45
C VAL A 114 8.16 -1.25 -2.35
N THR A 115 8.29 -2.52 -2.74
CA THR A 115 9.34 -2.98 -3.66
C THR A 115 8.74 -3.29 -5.03
N ALA A 116 9.11 -2.51 -6.04
CA ALA A 116 8.77 -2.78 -7.44
C ALA A 116 10.01 -3.28 -8.19
N ARG A 117 10.04 -4.55 -8.60
CA ARG A 117 11.23 -5.17 -9.22
C ARG A 117 11.44 -4.75 -10.67
N THR A 118 10.39 -4.47 -11.40
CA THR A 118 10.43 -4.11 -12.82
C THR A 118 10.16 -2.64 -13.08
N GLY A 119 9.81 -1.86 -12.08
CA GLY A 119 9.59 -0.42 -12.13
C GLY A 119 8.19 0.02 -11.70
N VAL A 120 8.04 1.32 -11.57
CA VAL A 120 6.78 1.99 -11.26
C VAL A 120 6.47 2.92 -12.44
N ARG A 121 5.30 2.76 -13.04
CA ARG A 121 4.80 3.64 -14.09
C ARG A 121 3.63 4.46 -13.54
N VAL A 122 3.78 5.77 -13.54
CA VAL A 122 2.74 6.71 -13.15
C VAL A 122 2.23 7.42 -14.40
N ASN A 123 1.00 7.14 -14.82
CA ASN A 123 0.42 7.70 -16.05
C ASN A 123 -0.14 9.12 -15.86
N ALA A 124 -0.56 9.46 -14.64
CA ALA A 124 -1.08 10.78 -14.29
C ALA A 124 -0.83 11.07 -12.81
N GLY A 125 -0.85 12.35 -12.42
CA GLY A 125 -0.71 12.78 -11.02
C GLY A 125 0.72 12.99 -10.58
N GLY A 126 1.62 12.08 -10.81
CA GLY A 126 3.03 12.17 -10.40
C GLY A 126 3.37 11.45 -9.09
N ILE A 127 4.61 11.60 -8.65
CA ILE A 127 5.14 11.06 -7.40
C ILE A 127 5.47 12.23 -6.47
N VAL A 128 4.87 12.28 -5.30
CA VAL A 128 5.13 13.30 -4.28
C VAL A 128 5.89 12.65 -3.12
N VAL A 129 7.09 13.14 -2.84
CA VAL A 129 7.88 12.78 -1.66
C VAL A 129 7.80 13.96 -0.70
N THR A 130 7.00 13.84 0.35
CA THR A 130 6.77 14.95 1.31
C THR A 130 7.84 15.05 2.38
N ALA A 131 8.58 13.97 2.62
CA ALA A 131 9.70 13.95 3.57
C ALA A 131 10.71 12.89 3.15
N GLY A 132 11.96 13.07 3.56
CA GLY A 132 13.04 12.15 3.23
C GLY A 132 13.75 12.51 1.91
N ILE A 133 14.55 11.57 1.41
CA ILE A 133 15.36 11.74 0.20
C ILE A 133 14.87 10.78 -0.88
N SER A 134 14.69 11.28 -2.10
CA SER A 134 14.52 10.44 -3.28
C SER A 134 15.90 10.13 -3.87
N THR A 135 16.38 8.88 -3.72
CA THR A 135 17.65 8.43 -4.28
C THR A 135 17.41 7.69 -5.59
N ILE A 136 17.98 8.20 -6.68
CA ILE A 136 17.93 7.57 -7.99
C ILE A 136 19.35 7.13 -8.34
N GLY A 137 19.61 5.82 -8.25
CA GLY A 137 20.94 5.23 -8.45
C GLY A 137 21.38 5.14 -9.92
N ALA A 138 20.47 5.47 -10.87
CA ALA A 138 20.75 5.56 -12.30
C ALA A 138 20.42 6.97 -12.80
N GLY A 139 20.54 7.21 -14.10
CA GLY A 139 20.25 8.53 -14.67
C GLY A 139 18.78 8.93 -14.55
N VAL A 140 18.53 10.23 -14.52
CA VAL A 140 17.22 10.86 -14.62
C VAL A 140 17.07 11.47 -16.00
N SER A 141 16.03 11.09 -16.72
CA SER A 141 15.65 11.74 -17.99
C SER A 141 14.40 12.60 -17.76
N LEU A 142 14.55 13.90 -17.96
CA LEU A 142 13.49 14.88 -17.85
C LEU A 142 13.13 15.39 -19.25
N THR A 143 11.90 15.15 -19.68
CA THR A 143 11.39 15.64 -20.98
C THR A 143 10.62 16.95 -20.85
N GLY A 144 10.35 17.38 -19.62
CA GLY A 144 9.70 18.63 -19.28
C GLY A 144 10.64 19.60 -18.55
N PRO A 145 10.19 20.80 -18.22
CA PRO A 145 11.00 21.77 -17.49
C PRO A 145 11.32 21.27 -16.08
N TYR A 146 12.59 21.42 -15.68
CA TYR A 146 13.00 21.30 -14.29
C TYR A 146 12.57 22.57 -13.53
N LYS A 147 11.91 22.41 -12.39
CA LYS A 147 11.45 23.52 -11.55
C LYS A 147 12.11 23.41 -10.19
N GLU A 148 12.76 24.47 -9.79
CA GLU A 148 13.33 24.65 -8.45
C GLU A 148 12.47 25.60 -7.62
N ASN A 149 12.52 25.43 -6.31
CA ASN A 149 11.93 26.38 -5.38
C ASN A 149 12.83 27.62 -5.25
N ILE A 150 12.22 28.81 -5.24
CA ILE A 150 12.90 30.06 -4.99
C ILE A 150 12.89 30.33 -3.49
N THR A 151 14.08 30.41 -2.88
CA THR A 151 14.23 30.68 -1.44
C THR A 151 14.62 32.16 -1.22
N ALA A 152 13.67 32.95 -0.71
CA ALA A 152 13.95 34.33 -0.29
C ALA A 152 14.66 34.32 1.07
N MET A 153 15.89 34.84 1.08
CA MET A 153 16.74 34.84 2.28
C MET A 153 16.33 35.92 3.27
N GLY A 154 15.98 35.57 4.49
CA GLY A 154 15.74 36.52 5.59
C GLY A 154 17.05 37.13 6.12
N ALA A 155 18.06 36.33 6.36
CA ALA A 155 19.40 36.71 6.81
C ALA A 155 20.41 36.74 5.67
N LEU A 156 21.71 36.92 5.99
CA LEU A 156 22.83 36.87 5.04
C LEU A 156 23.49 35.45 4.99
N GLU A 157 22.84 34.46 5.63
CA GLU A 157 23.26 33.08 5.58
C GLU A 157 22.51 32.35 4.45
N VAL A 158 23.25 31.74 3.55
CA VAL A 158 22.71 30.78 2.57
C VAL A 158 22.68 29.44 3.24
N ASP A 159 21.48 28.97 3.62
CA ASP A 159 21.27 27.63 4.11
C ASP A 159 21.09 26.68 2.93
N CYS A 160 22.17 25.96 2.58
CA CYS A 160 22.22 25.07 1.43
C CYS A 160 21.27 23.86 1.52
N SER A 161 20.66 23.62 2.69
CA SER A 161 19.61 22.58 2.84
C SER A 161 18.24 23.02 2.31
N GLN A 162 18.04 24.33 2.02
CA GLN A 162 16.75 24.90 1.62
C GLN A 162 16.53 24.91 0.10
N GLY A 163 17.52 24.58 -0.70
CA GLY A 163 17.39 24.55 -2.16
C GLY A 163 18.65 24.98 -2.91
N ASN A 164 18.46 25.32 -4.18
CA ASN A 164 19.56 25.68 -5.10
C ASN A 164 19.38 27.04 -5.74
N TYR A 165 18.28 27.76 -5.47
CA TYR A 165 18.07 29.13 -5.96
C TYR A 165 17.64 30.03 -4.81
N PHE A 166 18.50 31.04 -4.52
CA PHE A 166 18.31 31.98 -3.42
C PHE A 166 18.19 33.40 -3.95
N THR A 167 17.36 34.20 -3.28
CA THR A 167 17.22 35.63 -3.61
C THR A 167 17.47 36.46 -2.37
N LYS A 168 18.16 37.59 -2.53
CA LYS A 168 18.43 38.55 -1.46
C LYS A 168 18.53 39.97 -1.99
N THR A 169 17.90 40.91 -1.28
CA THR A 169 18.16 42.36 -1.44
C THR A 169 19.04 42.82 -0.31
N ILE A 170 20.09 43.57 -0.64
CA ILE A 170 20.99 44.23 0.34
C ILE A 170 20.92 45.74 0.18
N ALA A 171 20.94 46.45 1.33
CA ALA A 171 20.90 47.90 1.42
C ALA A 171 22.00 48.46 2.35
N GLY A 172 23.10 47.74 2.51
CA GLY A 172 24.23 48.08 3.35
C GLY A 172 25.34 47.04 3.28
N ASN A 173 26.40 47.24 4.02
CA ASN A 173 27.53 46.31 4.07
C ASN A 173 27.02 44.92 4.51
N SER A 174 27.30 43.91 3.72
CA SER A 174 26.72 42.58 3.85
C SER A 174 27.81 41.52 3.81
N THR A 175 27.93 40.74 4.90
CA THR A 175 28.83 39.59 4.99
C THR A 175 28.02 38.31 4.88
N PHE A 176 28.20 37.56 3.81
CA PHE A 176 27.52 36.30 3.58
C PHE A 176 28.22 35.14 4.29
N THR A 177 27.42 34.16 4.71
CA THR A 177 27.86 32.84 5.20
C THR A 177 27.11 31.73 4.47
N PHE A 178 27.73 30.55 4.35
CA PHE A 178 27.12 29.37 3.74
C PHE A 178 27.09 28.28 4.79
N ALA A 179 25.90 27.73 5.04
CA ALA A 179 25.63 26.72 6.06
C ALA A 179 24.98 25.48 5.44
N ASN A 180 25.02 24.36 6.19
CA ASN A 180 24.37 23.09 5.86
C ASN A 180 24.69 22.59 4.44
N VAL A 181 25.94 22.72 4.03
CA VAL A 181 26.42 22.32 2.71
C VAL A 181 26.38 20.80 2.60
N PRO A 182 25.74 20.21 1.59
CA PRO A 182 25.73 18.78 1.38
C PRO A 182 27.14 18.21 1.22
N THR A 183 27.41 17.06 1.85
CA THR A 183 28.71 16.37 1.82
C THR A 183 28.64 15.10 0.97
N GLY A 184 29.77 14.67 0.42
CA GLY A 184 29.84 13.43 -0.39
C GLY A 184 29.25 13.54 -1.79
N CYS A 185 28.91 14.77 -2.23
CA CYS A 185 28.42 15.07 -3.58
C CYS A 185 28.87 16.45 -4.03
N ALA A 186 28.79 16.70 -5.34
CA ALA A 186 28.88 18.06 -5.85
C ALA A 186 27.54 18.78 -5.58
N TYR A 187 27.64 20.01 -5.06
CA TYR A 187 26.49 20.86 -4.82
C TYR A 187 26.70 22.21 -5.49
N ALA A 188 25.65 22.74 -6.10
CA ALA A 188 25.66 24.06 -6.73
C ALA A 188 24.39 24.82 -6.39
N PHE A 189 24.53 26.14 -6.26
CA PHE A 189 23.39 27.03 -6.10
C PHE A 189 23.59 28.37 -6.81
N THR A 190 22.47 29.02 -7.09
CA THR A 190 22.42 30.39 -7.62
C THR A 190 21.97 31.35 -6.54
N LEU A 191 22.63 32.46 -6.39
CA LEU A 191 22.20 33.61 -5.58
C LEU A 191 21.88 34.78 -6.50
N GLU A 192 20.64 35.20 -6.55
CA GLU A 192 20.20 36.43 -7.15
C GLU A 192 20.26 37.55 -6.11
N LEU A 193 21.12 38.51 -6.32
CA LEU A 193 21.41 39.58 -5.38
C LEU A 193 20.98 40.93 -5.95
N THR A 194 19.93 41.52 -5.39
CA THR A 194 19.56 42.91 -5.68
C THR A 194 20.39 43.84 -4.78
N HIS A 195 21.29 44.63 -5.38
CA HIS A 195 22.22 45.46 -4.69
C HIS A 195 21.75 46.92 -4.64
N SER A 196 21.12 47.33 -3.53
CA SER A 196 20.69 48.73 -3.36
C SER A 196 21.80 49.62 -2.83
N SER A 197 22.68 49.14 -1.95
CA SER A 197 23.86 49.87 -1.46
C SER A 197 24.76 48.95 -0.63
N GLY A 198 25.96 49.44 -0.29
CA GLY A 198 26.93 48.79 0.60
C GLY A 198 27.94 47.91 -0.14
N THR A 199 28.77 47.22 0.61
CA THR A 199 29.78 46.28 0.10
C THR A 199 29.41 44.86 0.43
N VAL A 200 29.77 43.90 -0.44
CA VAL A 200 29.59 42.48 -0.21
C VAL A 200 30.89 41.83 0.22
N THR A 201 30.87 41.16 1.34
CA THR A 201 31.95 40.29 1.82
C THR A 201 31.53 38.84 1.69
N TRP A 202 32.31 38.11 0.92
CA TRP A 202 32.08 36.66 0.71
C TRP A 202 32.84 35.83 1.74
N PRO A 203 32.39 34.62 2.05
CA PRO A 203 33.11 33.67 2.90
C PRO A 203 34.52 33.40 2.34
N ALA A 204 35.51 33.20 3.19
CA ALA A 204 36.89 32.89 2.78
C ALA A 204 37.00 31.60 1.92
N SER A 205 36.03 30.71 2.03
CA SER A 205 35.90 29.50 1.20
C SER A 205 35.54 29.80 -0.27
N VAL A 206 35.01 31.00 -0.57
CA VAL A 206 34.65 31.39 -1.94
C VAL A 206 35.88 31.80 -2.71
N LYS A 207 36.07 31.22 -3.88
CA LYS A 207 37.14 31.54 -4.83
C LYS A 207 36.53 31.97 -6.16
N PHE A 208 36.69 33.21 -6.52
CA PHE A 208 36.36 33.77 -7.82
C PHE A 208 37.52 33.61 -8.82
N PRO A 209 37.27 33.71 -10.13
CA PRO A 209 38.34 33.74 -11.13
C PRO A 209 39.40 34.79 -10.81
N ALA A 210 40.66 34.42 -10.95
CA ALA A 210 41.83 35.26 -10.61
C ALA A 210 41.83 35.76 -9.15
N ASP A 211 41.13 35.04 -8.24
CA ASP A 211 40.97 35.37 -6.82
C ASP A 211 40.42 36.81 -6.58
N THR A 212 39.62 37.29 -7.54
CA THR A 212 39.06 38.64 -7.50
C THR A 212 37.53 38.56 -7.51
N ALA A 213 36.91 39.04 -6.44
CA ALA A 213 35.47 39.19 -6.37
C ALA A 213 34.97 40.25 -7.37
N PRO A 214 33.82 40.07 -8.01
CA PRO A 214 33.30 41.03 -8.98
C PRO A 214 32.89 42.35 -8.30
N THR A 215 33.09 43.46 -9.02
CA THR A 215 32.55 44.76 -8.60
C THR A 215 31.06 44.79 -8.94
N LEU A 216 30.24 45.24 -7.98
CA LEU A 216 28.80 45.29 -8.10
C LEU A 216 28.32 46.73 -8.24
N THR A 217 27.48 47.00 -9.22
CA THR A 217 26.86 48.30 -9.43
C THR A 217 25.62 48.46 -8.56
N THR A 218 25.55 49.56 -7.81
CA THR A 218 24.37 49.92 -7.00
C THR A 218 23.14 50.12 -7.88
N GLY A 219 21.97 49.63 -7.42
CA GLY A 219 20.69 49.68 -8.13
C GLY A 219 20.53 48.63 -9.19
N LYS A 220 21.40 47.63 -9.23
CA LYS A 220 21.35 46.50 -10.18
C LYS A 220 21.14 45.17 -9.48
N THR A 221 20.73 44.19 -10.25
CA THR A 221 20.68 42.81 -9.81
C THR A 221 21.86 42.01 -10.40
N HIS A 222 22.39 41.11 -9.62
CA HIS A 222 23.54 40.28 -9.96
C HIS A 222 23.22 38.83 -9.70
N LEU A 223 23.64 37.95 -10.60
CA LEU A 223 23.50 36.48 -10.42
C LEU A 223 24.87 35.90 -10.09
N PHE A 224 24.95 35.20 -8.99
CA PHE A 224 26.12 34.44 -8.57
C PHE A 224 25.83 32.96 -8.66
N MET A 225 26.72 32.20 -9.24
CA MET A 225 26.68 30.74 -9.25
C MET A 225 27.84 30.22 -8.43
N PHE A 226 27.54 29.37 -7.48
CA PHE A 226 28.54 28.73 -6.62
C PHE A 226 28.49 27.23 -6.78
N ILE A 227 29.63 26.58 -6.84
CA ILE A 227 29.75 25.12 -6.87
C ILE A 227 30.83 24.67 -5.90
N THR A 228 30.56 23.59 -5.20
CA THR A 228 31.50 22.88 -4.33
C THR A 228 31.45 21.37 -4.59
N ASP A 229 32.59 20.70 -4.41
CA ASP A 229 32.75 19.25 -4.52
C ASP A 229 33.36 18.63 -3.25
N ASP A 230 33.60 19.45 -2.23
CA ASP A 230 34.31 19.09 -1.01
C ASP A 230 33.56 19.46 0.29
N GLY A 231 32.22 19.52 0.20
CA GLY A 231 31.36 19.82 1.35
C GLY A 231 31.48 21.27 1.85
N GLY A 232 31.82 22.20 0.96
CA GLY A 232 31.88 23.64 1.26
C GLY A 232 33.20 24.14 1.80
N THR A 233 34.25 23.34 1.85
CA THR A 233 35.60 23.76 2.18
C THR A 233 36.10 24.81 1.16
N ARG A 234 35.69 24.64 -0.09
CA ARG A 234 35.96 25.57 -1.18
C ARG A 234 34.74 25.68 -2.10
N PHE A 235 34.30 26.90 -2.37
CA PHE A 235 33.32 27.22 -3.41
C PHE A 235 33.99 27.92 -4.58
N ARG A 236 33.76 27.45 -5.79
CA ARG A 236 34.08 28.19 -7.01
C ARG A 236 32.90 29.05 -7.37
N GLY A 237 33.10 30.38 -7.29
CA GLY A 237 32.11 31.40 -7.59
C GLY A 237 32.27 31.96 -9.00
N SER A 238 31.15 32.14 -9.68
CA SER A 238 31.05 32.87 -10.95
C SER A 238 29.92 33.86 -10.85
N SER A 239 29.97 34.92 -11.64
CA SER A 239 28.94 35.98 -11.61
C SER A 239 28.58 36.52 -12.98
N LEU A 240 27.31 36.86 -13.12
CA LEU A 240 26.75 37.68 -14.17
C LEU A 240 26.22 38.93 -13.50
N VAL A 241 26.75 40.09 -13.87
CA VAL A 241 26.52 41.34 -13.13
C VAL A 241 25.69 42.35 -13.93
N ASP A 242 25.12 43.33 -13.24
CA ASP A 242 24.51 44.55 -13.78
C ASP A 242 23.21 44.35 -14.58
N TYR A 243 22.40 43.38 -14.19
CA TYR A 243 21.04 43.27 -14.74
C TYR A 243 20.19 44.47 -14.35
N VAL A 244 19.39 44.94 -15.30
CA VAL A 244 18.42 46.02 -15.07
C VAL A 244 17.15 45.39 -14.48
N ASN A 245 16.64 45.94 -13.41
CA ASN A 245 15.39 45.53 -12.76
C ASN A 245 14.17 46.10 -13.48
#